data_4c3bb44e3c3754175a524ae8c71e11c4
#
_entry.id   4c3bb44e3c3754175a524ae8c71e11c4
#
_cell.length_a   1.000
_cell.length_b   1.000
_cell.length_c   1.000
_cell.angle_alpha   90.00
_cell.angle_beta   90.00
_cell.angle_gamma   90.00
#
_symmetry.space_group_name_H-M   'P 1'
#
loop_
_entity.id
_entity.type
_entity.pdbx_description
1 polymer ?
#
loop_
_entity_poly.entity_id
_entity_poly.type
_entity_poly.pdbx_seq_one_letter_code
_entity_poly.pdbx_strand_id
1 'polypeptide(L)'
;MIVGEEEISGQVKRSLTQAHQRGFVSKNLNHLFQNAASVAKAVTTETGLGASGRSVIMTALDIASDELGGIAGKSILLIGTGAYSRVVTAAIQRLCVDNIFVYSRAGRAEKFSENHETTPVSKDQLVQVMAEVDLVISASGATGYAVDVTLAQEVLAHRSGKPDLVLIDVSLSKDVAPEVSQLEHTSVIDLEQIKHRAPQEHIDAVLAAREIIHTAVTNFENSMASRSIDPVVAALRSHIGLWVDEEIESVRRKSGNSAAEEVQKSLRKVTNAILHAPSVKAKELAVDGNHDDYINAVRLLFNIEVNERG
;
A
#
# COMPACT_ATOMS: atom_id res chain seq x y z
N MET A 1 8.70 -0.70 8.33
CA MET A 1 7.47 -1.04 7.57
C MET A 1 7.48 -2.53 7.36
N ILE A 2 6.49 -3.22 7.87
CA ILE A 2 6.33 -4.65 7.59
C ILE A 2 5.91 -4.74 6.12
N VAL A 3 6.80 -5.24 5.28
CA VAL A 3 6.55 -5.37 3.86
C VAL A 3 5.55 -6.51 3.66
N GLY A 4 4.43 -6.26 2.94
CA GLY A 4 3.41 -7.27 2.66
C GLY A 4 2.16 -7.22 3.55
N GLU A 5 1.91 -6.11 4.26
CA GLU A 5 0.71 -5.94 5.07
C GLU A 5 -0.55 -5.76 4.18
N GLU A 6 -1.36 -6.79 4.06
CA GLU A 6 -2.57 -6.80 3.22
C GLU A 6 -3.59 -5.71 3.58
N GLU A 7 -3.57 -5.23 4.81
CA GLU A 7 -4.52 -4.22 5.27
C GLU A 7 -4.28 -2.84 4.70
N ILE A 8 -3.03 -2.46 4.41
CA ILE A 8 -2.75 -1.18 3.74
C ILE A 8 -3.48 -1.14 2.40
N SER A 9 -3.42 -2.22 1.62
CA SER A 9 -4.19 -2.34 0.37
C SER A 9 -5.69 -2.21 0.59
N GLY A 10 -6.22 -2.80 1.66
CA GLY A 10 -7.62 -2.67 2.05
C GLY A 10 -8.01 -1.24 2.46
N GLN A 11 -7.16 -0.54 3.22
CA GLN A 11 -7.37 0.85 3.63
C GLN A 11 -7.36 1.79 2.43
N VAL A 12 -6.38 1.66 1.53
CA VAL A 12 -6.27 2.43 0.29
C VAL A 12 -7.52 2.23 -0.57
N LYS A 13 -7.96 0.98 -0.77
CA LYS A 13 -9.17 0.67 -1.54
C LYS A 13 -10.43 1.29 -0.94
N ARG A 14 -10.59 1.24 0.38
CA ARG A 14 -11.74 1.87 1.07
C ARG A 14 -11.71 3.39 0.92
N SER A 15 -10.55 4.02 1.10
CA SER A 15 -10.37 5.46 0.95
C SER A 15 -10.66 5.92 -0.48
N LEU A 16 -10.19 5.18 -1.49
CA LEU A 16 -10.46 5.46 -2.90
C LEU A 16 -11.96 5.36 -3.20
N THR A 17 -12.64 4.32 -2.70
CA THR A 17 -14.08 4.14 -2.88
C THR A 17 -14.87 5.31 -2.30
N GLN A 18 -14.52 5.76 -1.09
CA GLN A 18 -15.16 6.91 -0.46
C GLN A 18 -14.91 8.22 -1.22
N ALA A 19 -13.68 8.42 -1.70
CA ALA A 19 -13.33 9.59 -2.50
C ALA A 19 -14.06 9.60 -3.86
N HIS A 20 -14.25 8.43 -4.48
CA HIS A 20 -15.06 8.27 -5.69
C HIS A 20 -16.53 8.68 -5.46
N GLN A 21 -17.14 8.20 -4.37
CA GLN A 21 -18.52 8.53 -4.01
C GLN A 21 -18.74 10.03 -3.79
N ARG A 22 -17.68 10.74 -3.39
CA ARG A 22 -17.68 12.19 -3.15
C ARG A 22 -17.26 13.02 -4.36
N GLY A 23 -16.90 12.39 -5.48
CA GLY A 23 -16.46 13.09 -6.69
C GLY A 23 -15.06 13.72 -6.61
N PHE A 24 -14.22 13.29 -5.65
CA PHE A 24 -12.89 13.87 -5.41
C PHE A 24 -11.75 13.18 -6.17
N VAL A 25 -12.07 12.21 -7.04
CA VAL A 25 -11.04 11.42 -7.73
C VAL A 25 -10.90 11.87 -9.18
N SER A 26 -9.76 12.46 -9.53
CA SER A 26 -9.39 12.73 -10.90
C SER A 26 -9.08 11.44 -11.68
N LYS A 27 -9.09 11.51 -13.02
CA LYS A 27 -8.73 10.36 -13.87
C LYS A 27 -7.32 9.84 -13.58
N ASN A 28 -6.35 10.74 -13.36
CA ASN A 28 -4.96 10.39 -13.06
C ASN A 28 -4.83 9.74 -11.70
N LEU A 29 -5.52 10.26 -10.69
CA LEU A 29 -5.52 9.69 -9.35
C LEU A 29 -6.15 8.29 -9.34
N ASN A 30 -7.26 8.11 -10.05
CA ASN A 30 -7.87 6.80 -10.20
C ASN A 30 -6.93 5.78 -10.86
N HIS A 31 -6.25 6.19 -11.94
CA HIS A 31 -5.28 5.34 -12.62
C HIS A 31 -4.10 4.94 -11.71
N LEU A 32 -3.56 5.90 -10.94
CA LEU A 32 -2.50 5.64 -9.98
C LEU A 32 -2.91 4.58 -8.95
N PHE A 33 -4.06 4.75 -8.31
CA PHE A 33 -4.50 3.82 -7.27
C PHE A 33 -4.92 2.45 -7.82
N GLN A 34 -5.50 2.38 -9.01
CA GLN A 34 -5.80 1.10 -9.65
C GLN A 34 -4.52 0.34 -10.02
N ASN A 35 -3.51 1.05 -10.55
CA ASN A 35 -2.21 0.46 -10.85
C ASN A 35 -1.53 -0.02 -9.57
N ALA A 36 -1.47 0.81 -8.52
CA ALA A 36 -0.89 0.44 -7.23
C ALA A 36 -1.57 -0.80 -6.61
N ALA A 37 -2.91 -0.90 -6.70
CA ALA A 37 -3.64 -2.07 -6.21
C ALA A 37 -3.31 -3.35 -7.01
N SER A 38 -3.14 -3.23 -8.33
CA SER A 38 -2.74 -4.34 -9.20
C SER A 38 -1.33 -4.82 -8.88
N VAL A 39 -0.39 -3.88 -8.70
CA VAL A 39 1.01 -4.17 -8.35
C VAL A 39 1.10 -4.81 -6.96
N ALA A 40 0.36 -4.30 -5.97
CA ALA A 40 0.31 -4.89 -4.64
C ALA A 40 -0.17 -6.35 -4.68
N LYS A 41 -1.17 -6.65 -5.52
CA LYS A 41 -1.64 -8.02 -5.74
C LYS A 41 -0.57 -8.90 -6.41
N ALA A 42 0.12 -8.39 -7.44
CA ALA A 42 1.20 -9.11 -8.11
C ALA A 42 2.33 -9.43 -7.12
N VAL A 43 2.78 -8.45 -6.34
CA VAL A 43 3.78 -8.64 -5.27
C VAL A 43 3.37 -9.75 -4.32
N THR A 44 2.14 -9.72 -3.79
CA THR A 44 1.65 -10.74 -2.86
C THR A 44 1.62 -12.14 -3.50
N THR A 45 1.18 -12.23 -4.77
CA THR A 45 0.99 -13.51 -5.46
C THR A 45 2.32 -14.14 -5.90
N GLU A 46 3.26 -13.31 -6.38
CA GLU A 46 4.49 -13.79 -7.02
C GLU A 46 5.64 -13.98 -6.01
N THR A 47 5.63 -13.22 -4.91
CA THR A 47 6.74 -13.26 -3.92
C THR A 47 6.37 -13.91 -2.60
N GLY A 48 5.09 -14.21 -2.35
CA GLY A 48 4.62 -14.72 -1.07
C GLY A 48 4.71 -13.72 0.08
N LEU A 49 5.02 -12.44 -0.20
CA LEU A 49 5.16 -11.39 0.82
C LEU A 49 3.89 -11.13 1.63
N GLY A 50 2.72 -11.52 1.16
CA GLY A 50 1.48 -11.53 1.96
C GLY A 50 1.51 -12.52 3.13
N ALA A 51 2.35 -13.56 3.05
CA ALA A 51 2.64 -14.45 4.15
C ALA A 51 3.64 -13.87 5.16
N SER A 52 4.33 -12.78 4.81
CA SER A 52 5.45 -12.21 5.57
C SER A 52 5.04 -11.50 6.86
N GLY A 53 3.86 -10.89 6.90
CA GLY A 53 3.33 -10.34 8.16
C GLY A 53 3.11 -11.44 9.21
N ARG A 54 2.75 -12.64 8.76
CA ARG A 54 2.72 -13.85 9.60
C ARG A 54 4.12 -14.32 9.98
N SER A 55 5.09 -14.18 9.07
CA SER A 55 6.49 -14.53 9.33
C SER A 55 7.10 -13.68 10.44
N VAL A 56 6.87 -12.37 10.46
CA VAL A 56 7.41 -11.47 11.50
C VAL A 56 6.90 -11.85 12.88
N ILE A 57 5.58 -12.00 13.04
CA ILE A 57 5.03 -12.37 14.36
C ILE A 57 5.40 -13.81 14.75
N MET A 58 5.47 -14.74 13.81
CA MET A 58 5.92 -16.10 14.10
C MET A 58 7.38 -16.11 14.55
N THR A 59 8.28 -15.39 13.88
CA THR A 59 9.69 -15.26 14.31
C THR A 59 9.80 -14.60 15.68
N ALA A 60 8.98 -13.56 15.97
CA ALA A 60 8.96 -12.94 17.28
C ALA A 60 8.49 -13.89 18.38
N LEU A 61 7.46 -14.69 18.09
CA LEU A 61 6.95 -15.72 19.00
C LEU A 61 7.93 -16.87 19.21
N ASP A 62 8.71 -17.23 18.18
CA ASP A 62 9.78 -18.23 18.31
C ASP A 62 10.89 -17.72 19.24
N ILE A 63 11.30 -16.44 19.11
CA ILE A 63 12.28 -15.83 20.02
C ILE A 63 11.73 -15.81 21.46
N ALA A 64 10.50 -15.34 21.65
CA ALA A 64 9.87 -15.31 22.97
C ALA A 64 9.68 -16.72 23.55
N SER A 65 9.40 -17.71 22.70
CA SER A 65 9.30 -19.12 23.11
C SER A 65 10.63 -19.66 23.67
N ASP A 66 11.74 -19.30 23.02
CA ASP A 66 13.07 -19.67 23.51
C ASP A 66 13.34 -19.06 24.90
N GLU A 67 12.97 -17.79 25.12
CA GLU A 67 13.16 -17.10 26.41
C GLU A 67 12.25 -17.60 27.52
N LEU A 68 10.98 -17.91 27.19
CA LEU A 68 9.96 -18.34 28.13
C LEU A 68 9.98 -19.85 28.43
N GLY A 69 10.82 -20.62 27.70
CA GLY A 69 10.80 -22.08 27.77
C GLY A 69 9.52 -22.71 27.21
N GLY A 70 8.90 -22.04 26.23
CA GLY A 70 7.65 -22.41 25.57
C GLY A 70 6.53 -21.39 25.76
N ILE A 71 5.59 -21.33 24.80
CA ILE A 71 4.44 -20.41 24.85
C ILE A 71 3.14 -21.13 25.24
N ALA A 72 3.04 -22.43 25.01
CA ALA A 72 1.84 -23.20 25.36
C ALA A 72 1.53 -23.08 26.89
N GLY A 73 0.27 -22.86 27.20
CA GLY A 73 -0.18 -22.65 28.60
C GLY A 73 0.19 -21.29 29.21
N LYS A 74 0.73 -20.36 28.40
CA LYS A 74 1.07 -19.01 28.84
C LYS A 74 -0.10 -18.05 28.66
N SER A 75 -0.10 -16.98 29.48
CA SER A 75 -1.03 -15.85 29.33
C SER A 75 -0.36 -14.69 28.64
N ILE A 76 -1.04 -14.10 27.67
CA ILE A 76 -0.50 -13.06 26.79
C ILE A 76 -1.37 -11.81 26.85
N LEU A 77 -0.74 -10.63 26.96
CA LEU A 77 -1.40 -9.34 26.79
C LEU A 77 -1.04 -8.76 25.41
N LEU A 78 -2.05 -8.50 24.59
CA LEU A 78 -1.92 -7.78 23.32
C LEU A 78 -2.30 -6.30 23.54
N ILE A 79 -1.38 -5.40 23.25
CA ILE A 79 -1.61 -3.95 23.26
C ILE A 79 -1.84 -3.49 21.83
N GLY A 80 -3.07 -3.08 21.54
CA GLY A 80 -3.52 -2.64 20.21
C GLY A 80 -4.72 -3.42 19.72
N THR A 81 -5.51 -2.77 18.85
CA THR A 81 -6.73 -3.32 18.24
C THR A 81 -6.78 -3.00 16.74
N GLY A 82 -5.63 -2.70 16.17
CA GLY A 82 -5.47 -2.45 14.75
C GLY A 82 -5.54 -3.73 13.93
N ALA A 83 -5.22 -3.60 12.69
CA ALA A 83 -5.24 -4.71 11.75
C ALA A 83 -4.17 -5.75 12.02
N TYR A 84 -2.98 -5.28 12.33
CA TYR A 84 -1.91 -6.19 12.66
C TYR A 84 -2.18 -6.96 13.96
N SER A 85 -2.91 -6.37 14.90
CA SER A 85 -3.39 -7.06 16.09
C SER A 85 -4.24 -8.29 15.78
N ARG A 86 -5.00 -8.30 14.68
CA ARG A 86 -5.76 -9.49 14.23
C ARG A 86 -4.83 -10.59 13.74
N VAL A 87 -3.76 -10.23 13.02
CA VAL A 87 -2.74 -11.19 12.57
C VAL A 87 -2.03 -11.79 13.77
N VAL A 88 -1.67 -10.96 14.75
CA VAL A 88 -1.07 -11.38 16.02
C VAL A 88 -1.99 -12.33 16.77
N THR A 89 -3.27 -11.97 16.96
CA THR A 89 -4.26 -12.81 17.65
C THR A 89 -4.41 -14.16 16.96
N ALA A 90 -4.54 -14.18 15.63
CA ALA A 90 -4.66 -15.42 14.86
C ALA A 90 -3.39 -16.30 14.93
N ALA A 91 -2.21 -15.71 15.11
CA ALA A 91 -0.96 -16.44 15.32
C ALA A 91 -0.93 -17.06 16.72
N ILE A 92 -1.26 -16.28 17.75
CA ILE A 92 -1.25 -16.72 19.15
C ILE A 92 -2.27 -17.85 19.39
N GLN A 93 -3.49 -17.74 18.86
CA GLN A 93 -4.56 -18.75 19.03
C GLN A 93 -4.15 -20.15 18.55
N ARG A 94 -3.14 -20.25 17.68
CA ARG A 94 -2.60 -21.55 17.21
C ARG A 94 -1.60 -22.18 18.16
N LEU A 95 -1.16 -21.47 19.20
CA LEU A 95 -0.06 -21.89 20.07
C LEU A 95 -0.54 -22.46 21.42
N CYS A 96 -1.84 -22.79 21.54
CA CYS A 96 -2.43 -23.36 22.76
C CYS A 96 -2.10 -22.55 24.01
N VAL A 97 -2.25 -21.21 23.93
CA VAL A 97 -2.11 -20.31 25.09
C VAL A 97 -3.35 -20.38 25.98
N ASP A 98 -3.20 -20.09 27.27
CA ASP A 98 -4.31 -20.16 28.23
C ASP A 98 -5.25 -18.96 28.10
N ASN A 99 -4.68 -17.74 28.04
CA ASN A 99 -5.46 -16.52 27.99
C ASN A 99 -4.83 -15.50 27.06
N ILE A 100 -5.69 -14.80 26.30
CA ILE A 100 -5.31 -13.64 25.50
C ILE A 100 -6.08 -12.43 26.01
N PHE A 101 -5.38 -11.53 26.67
CA PHE A 101 -5.90 -10.24 27.10
C PHE A 101 -5.65 -9.19 26.02
N VAL A 102 -6.55 -8.21 25.88
CA VAL A 102 -6.39 -7.12 24.90
C VAL A 102 -6.61 -5.77 25.56
N TYR A 103 -5.65 -4.88 25.38
CA TYR A 103 -5.74 -3.49 25.81
C TYR A 103 -5.72 -2.53 24.62
N SER A 104 -6.47 -1.46 24.71
CA SER A 104 -6.47 -0.40 23.68
C SER A 104 -6.56 0.99 24.31
N ARG A 105 -5.54 1.83 24.09
CA ARG A 105 -5.56 3.24 24.53
C ARG A 105 -6.77 4.03 23.98
N ALA A 106 -7.29 3.62 22.84
CA ALA A 106 -8.44 4.25 22.19
C ALA A 106 -9.80 3.66 22.65
N GLY A 107 -9.83 2.83 23.72
CA GLY A 107 -11.07 2.27 24.25
C GLY A 107 -11.76 1.27 23.32
N ARG A 108 -11.02 0.58 22.46
CA ARG A 108 -11.60 -0.35 21.46
C ARG A 108 -11.42 -1.82 21.82
N ALA A 109 -10.95 -2.13 23.04
CA ALA A 109 -10.68 -3.50 23.47
C ALA A 109 -11.93 -4.38 23.49
N GLU A 110 -13.06 -3.89 24.05
CA GLU A 110 -14.34 -4.60 24.10
C GLU A 110 -14.82 -4.98 22.68
N LYS A 111 -14.89 -3.98 21.80
CA LYS A 111 -15.31 -4.21 20.39
C LYS A 111 -14.41 -5.17 19.64
N PHE A 112 -13.12 -5.19 19.95
CA PHE A 112 -12.19 -6.14 19.37
C PHE A 112 -12.47 -7.55 19.87
N SER A 113 -12.69 -7.70 21.18
CA SER A 113 -12.95 -8.97 21.85
C SER A 113 -14.29 -9.61 21.44
N GLU A 114 -15.28 -8.83 21.05
CA GLU A 114 -16.55 -9.35 20.48
C GLU A 114 -16.35 -10.24 19.23
N ASN A 115 -15.29 -9.99 18.48
CA ASN A 115 -15.01 -10.69 17.21
C ASN A 115 -13.80 -11.64 17.28
N HIS A 116 -13.15 -11.70 18.44
CA HIS A 116 -11.96 -12.51 18.68
C HIS A 116 -12.07 -13.13 20.08
N GLU A 117 -11.62 -14.34 20.23
CA GLU A 117 -11.60 -15.04 21.55
C GLU A 117 -10.53 -14.40 22.44
N THR A 118 -10.81 -13.22 22.99
CA THR A 118 -9.89 -12.44 23.82
C THR A 118 -10.65 -11.78 24.98
N THR A 119 -9.94 -11.42 26.03
CA THR A 119 -10.50 -10.74 27.21
C THR A 119 -10.09 -9.26 27.19
N PRO A 120 -11.04 -8.31 27.14
CA PRO A 120 -10.72 -6.89 27.16
C PRO A 120 -10.18 -6.45 28.51
N VAL A 121 -9.20 -5.53 28.49
CA VAL A 121 -8.57 -4.95 29.67
C VAL A 121 -8.82 -3.45 29.69
N SER A 122 -9.31 -2.94 30.83
CA SER A 122 -9.47 -1.50 31.05
C SER A 122 -8.13 -0.85 31.44
N LYS A 123 -8.07 0.49 31.37
CA LYS A 123 -6.86 1.23 31.76
C LYS A 123 -6.44 0.95 33.22
N ASP A 124 -7.42 0.87 34.10
CA ASP A 124 -7.15 0.67 35.55
C ASP A 124 -6.65 -0.75 35.87
N GLN A 125 -6.94 -1.71 35.02
CA GLN A 125 -6.50 -3.10 35.13
C GLN A 125 -5.15 -3.38 34.47
N LEU A 126 -4.66 -2.43 33.63
CA LEU A 126 -3.51 -2.66 32.76
C LEU A 126 -2.26 -3.10 33.53
N VAL A 127 -1.89 -2.37 34.57
CA VAL A 127 -0.70 -2.66 35.40
C VAL A 127 -0.79 -4.05 36.02
N GLN A 128 -1.95 -4.37 36.59
CA GLN A 128 -2.16 -5.68 37.24
C GLN A 128 -2.08 -6.82 36.24
N VAL A 129 -2.82 -6.71 35.08
CA VAL A 129 -2.80 -7.74 34.05
C VAL A 129 -1.42 -7.89 33.48
N MET A 130 -0.72 -6.78 33.21
CA MET A 130 0.63 -6.78 32.64
C MET A 130 1.64 -7.41 33.63
N ALA A 131 1.44 -7.27 34.93
CA ALA A 131 2.25 -7.94 35.95
C ALA A 131 1.95 -9.45 36.06
N GLU A 132 0.78 -9.90 35.65
CA GLU A 132 0.35 -11.29 35.74
C GLU A 132 0.67 -12.14 34.54
N VAL A 133 0.69 -11.55 33.32
CA VAL A 133 0.94 -12.28 32.08
C VAL A 133 2.41 -12.67 31.90
N ASP A 134 2.65 -13.67 31.08
CA ASP A 134 3.99 -14.15 30.73
C ASP A 134 4.63 -13.35 29.61
N LEU A 135 3.80 -12.85 28.68
CA LEU A 135 4.24 -12.16 27.46
C LEU A 135 3.34 -10.95 27.18
N VAL A 136 3.96 -9.84 26.82
CA VAL A 136 3.26 -8.66 26.31
C VAL A 136 3.63 -8.46 24.84
N ILE A 137 2.63 -8.27 23.96
CA ILE A 137 2.87 -8.00 22.55
C ILE A 137 2.26 -6.65 22.23
N SER A 138 3.07 -5.70 21.77
CA SER A 138 2.59 -4.39 21.33
C SER A 138 2.54 -4.27 19.81
N ALA A 139 1.35 -3.89 19.32
CA ALA A 139 1.01 -3.72 17.92
C ALA A 139 0.02 -2.56 17.74
N SER A 140 0.19 -1.46 18.49
CA SER A 140 -0.80 -0.37 18.52
C SER A 140 -0.69 0.57 17.32
N GLY A 141 0.53 0.81 16.84
CA GLY A 141 0.83 1.74 15.75
C GLY A 141 0.38 3.18 16.03
N ALA A 142 0.13 3.52 17.30
CA ALA A 142 -0.28 4.86 17.71
C ALA A 142 0.94 5.76 17.96
N THR A 143 0.74 7.06 17.96
CA THR A 143 1.78 8.01 18.34
C THR A 143 2.13 7.92 19.82
N GLY A 144 3.44 7.89 20.14
CA GLY A 144 3.99 7.77 21.50
C GLY A 144 3.97 6.33 22.03
N TYR A 145 4.75 6.11 23.07
CA TYR A 145 4.93 4.78 23.64
C TYR A 145 3.66 4.24 24.28
N ALA A 146 3.37 2.99 24.05
CA ALA A 146 2.31 2.25 24.72
C ALA A 146 2.81 1.69 26.08
N VAL A 147 4.11 1.38 26.14
CA VAL A 147 4.83 0.97 27.35
C VAL A 147 6.02 1.91 27.52
N ASP A 148 5.90 2.87 28.40
CA ASP A 148 6.99 3.73 28.81
C ASP A 148 7.71 3.18 30.05
N VAL A 149 8.80 3.83 30.45
CA VAL A 149 9.60 3.41 31.61
C VAL A 149 8.79 3.45 32.91
N THR A 150 7.92 4.44 33.07
CA THR A 150 7.10 4.59 34.26
C THR A 150 6.14 3.41 34.45
N LEU A 151 5.43 3.07 33.36
CA LEU A 151 4.53 1.91 33.36
C LEU A 151 5.30 0.61 33.60
N ALA A 152 6.44 0.44 32.93
CA ALA A 152 7.25 -0.78 33.09
C ALA A 152 7.74 -0.94 34.54
N GLN A 153 8.23 0.13 35.17
CA GLN A 153 8.66 0.10 36.58
C GLN A 153 7.50 -0.21 37.54
N GLU A 154 6.33 0.37 37.30
CA GLU A 154 5.12 0.08 38.08
C GLU A 154 4.72 -1.40 37.96
N VAL A 155 4.74 -1.96 36.77
CA VAL A 155 4.48 -3.37 36.49
C VAL A 155 5.49 -4.27 37.22
N LEU A 156 6.78 -3.97 37.12
CA LEU A 156 7.84 -4.73 37.75
C LEU A 156 7.71 -4.74 39.26
N ALA A 157 7.29 -3.63 39.89
CA ALA A 157 7.03 -3.57 41.34
C ALA A 157 5.93 -4.55 41.79
N HIS A 158 4.95 -4.86 40.91
CA HIS A 158 3.89 -5.84 41.17
C HIS A 158 4.25 -7.27 40.72
N ARG A 159 5.43 -7.47 40.09
CA ARG A 159 5.87 -8.74 39.52
C ARG A 159 6.86 -9.53 40.41
N SER A 160 6.97 -9.19 41.69
CA SER A 160 7.92 -9.82 42.62
C SER A 160 7.85 -11.35 42.60
N GLY A 161 9.00 -12.01 42.38
CA GLY A 161 9.11 -13.47 42.36
C GLY A 161 8.67 -14.17 41.07
N LYS A 162 8.30 -13.41 40.05
CA LYS A 162 8.00 -13.94 38.69
C LYS A 162 9.23 -13.90 37.79
N PRO A 163 9.23 -14.67 36.68
CA PRO A 163 10.24 -14.54 35.62
C PRO A 163 10.25 -13.15 35.00
N ASP A 164 11.31 -12.84 34.28
CA ASP A 164 11.45 -11.57 33.56
C ASP A 164 10.24 -11.28 32.68
N LEU A 165 9.88 -10.00 32.54
CA LEU A 165 8.81 -9.54 31.68
C LEU A 165 9.30 -9.53 30.22
N VAL A 166 8.77 -10.42 29.41
CA VAL A 166 9.07 -10.47 27.98
C VAL A 166 8.08 -9.60 27.21
N LEU A 167 8.61 -8.65 26.42
CA LEU A 167 7.83 -7.74 25.58
C LEU A 167 8.24 -7.94 24.12
N ILE A 168 7.26 -8.10 23.26
CA ILE A 168 7.44 -8.04 21.80
C ILE A 168 6.92 -6.69 21.31
N ASP A 169 7.75 -5.93 20.61
CA ASP A 169 7.35 -4.70 19.92
C ASP A 169 7.40 -4.91 18.39
N VAL A 170 6.25 -5.12 17.78
CA VAL A 170 6.09 -5.23 16.33
C VAL A 170 5.56 -3.95 15.69
N SER A 171 5.53 -2.87 16.45
CA SER A 171 5.12 -1.56 15.95
C SER A 171 6.24 -0.85 15.20
N LEU A 172 5.89 -0.16 14.12
CA LEU A 172 6.84 0.65 13.34
C LEU A 172 7.28 1.92 14.05
N SER A 173 6.39 2.47 14.84
CA SER A 173 6.60 3.73 15.58
C SER A 173 7.22 3.52 16.95
N LYS A 174 7.66 2.29 17.27
CA LYS A 174 8.10 1.86 18.59
C LYS A 174 7.05 2.15 19.67
N ASP A 175 6.32 1.10 20.02
CA ASP A 175 5.32 1.16 21.09
C ASP A 175 5.95 1.01 22.47
N VAL A 176 7.12 0.35 22.56
CA VAL A 176 7.90 0.20 23.79
C VAL A 176 9.05 1.21 23.79
N ALA A 177 9.17 1.99 24.88
CA ALA A 177 10.27 2.95 25.00
C ALA A 177 11.62 2.22 25.04
N PRO A 178 12.65 2.69 24.31
CA PRO A 178 13.97 2.02 24.24
C PRO A 178 14.60 1.77 25.63
N GLU A 179 14.36 2.68 26.57
CA GLU A 179 14.89 2.62 27.92
C GLU A 179 14.31 1.45 28.74
N VAL A 180 13.16 0.88 28.34
CA VAL A 180 12.55 -0.29 28.97
C VAL A 180 13.46 -1.50 28.87
N SER A 181 14.18 -1.65 27.74
CA SER A 181 15.15 -2.74 27.55
C SER A 181 16.37 -2.67 28.49
N GLN A 182 16.56 -1.54 29.18
CA GLN A 182 17.66 -1.32 30.13
C GLN A 182 17.24 -1.62 31.58
N LEU A 183 15.96 -1.87 31.83
CA LEU A 183 15.47 -2.22 33.14
C LEU A 183 15.83 -3.69 33.49
N GLU A 184 16.25 -3.93 34.73
CA GLU A 184 16.41 -5.29 35.24
C GLU A 184 15.07 -6.04 35.15
N HIS A 185 15.11 -7.32 34.89
CA HIS A 185 13.92 -8.18 34.76
C HIS A 185 12.97 -7.82 33.59
N THR A 186 13.51 -7.24 32.53
CA THR A 186 12.79 -7.07 31.26
C THR A 186 13.58 -7.61 30.06
N SER A 187 12.89 -8.21 29.12
CA SER A 187 13.42 -8.55 27.80
C SER A 187 12.51 -7.92 26.72
N VAL A 188 13.09 -7.17 25.80
CA VAL A 188 12.33 -6.51 24.71
C VAL A 188 12.79 -7.05 23.37
N ILE A 189 11.91 -7.76 22.68
CA ILE A 189 12.11 -8.31 21.34
C ILE A 189 11.53 -7.30 20.33
N ASP A 190 12.39 -6.53 19.73
CA ASP A 190 12.01 -5.50 18.74
C ASP A 190 12.15 -5.99 17.28
N LEU A 191 11.71 -5.14 16.33
CA LEU A 191 11.76 -5.46 14.89
C LEU A 191 13.20 -5.67 14.39
N GLU A 192 14.21 -5.12 15.06
CA GLU A 192 15.60 -5.27 14.65
C GLU A 192 16.12 -6.67 15.02
N GLN A 193 15.83 -7.13 16.22
CA GLN A 193 16.15 -8.50 16.66
C GLN A 193 15.39 -9.55 15.81
N ILE A 194 14.12 -9.30 15.52
CA ILE A 194 13.31 -10.18 14.66
C ILE A 194 13.93 -10.29 13.27
N LYS A 195 14.38 -9.16 12.70
CA LYS A 195 15.02 -9.10 11.38
C LYS A 195 16.31 -9.94 11.32
N HIS A 196 17.10 -9.97 12.38
CA HIS A 196 18.33 -10.76 12.43
C HIS A 196 18.08 -12.27 12.47
N ARG A 197 16.93 -12.71 12.95
CA ARG A 197 16.50 -14.13 12.98
C ARG A 197 15.60 -14.54 11.80
N ALA A 198 15.19 -13.58 10.94
CA ALA A 198 14.30 -13.88 9.82
C ALA A 198 14.97 -14.84 8.80
N PRO A 199 14.25 -15.82 8.27
CA PRO A 199 14.78 -16.72 7.25
C PRO A 199 15.25 -15.98 5.99
N GLN A 200 16.30 -16.50 5.32
CA GLN A 200 16.87 -15.92 4.08
C GLN A 200 15.81 -15.80 2.96
N GLU A 201 14.89 -16.74 2.87
CA GLU A 201 13.75 -16.73 1.92
C GLU A 201 12.94 -15.44 1.98
N HIS A 202 12.91 -14.79 3.14
CA HIS A 202 12.23 -13.53 3.32
C HIS A 202 12.96 -12.35 2.66
N ILE A 203 14.28 -12.38 2.67
CA ILE A 203 15.13 -11.37 2.02
C ILE A 203 14.94 -11.47 0.51
N ASP A 204 14.94 -12.68 -0.03
CA ASP A 204 14.76 -12.93 -1.47
C ASP A 204 13.37 -12.48 -1.94
N ALA A 205 12.32 -12.74 -1.15
CA ALA A 205 10.97 -12.26 -1.42
C ALA A 205 10.87 -10.73 -1.44
N VAL A 206 11.60 -10.04 -0.53
CA VAL A 206 11.65 -8.56 -0.51
C VAL A 206 12.39 -8.01 -1.73
N LEU A 207 13.48 -8.65 -2.16
CA LEU A 207 14.21 -8.26 -3.37
C LEU A 207 13.36 -8.45 -4.61
N ALA A 208 12.69 -9.60 -4.75
CA ALA A 208 11.76 -9.87 -5.86
C ALA A 208 10.61 -8.84 -5.89
N ALA A 209 10.05 -8.49 -4.74
CA ALA A 209 9.03 -7.45 -4.66
C ALA A 209 9.51 -6.08 -5.12
N ARG A 210 10.74 -5.71 -4.79
CA ARG A 210 11.35 -4.45 -5.25
C ARG A 210 11.48 -4.40 -6.76
N GLU A 211 11.87 -5.48 -7.40
CA GLU A 211 11.96 -5.59 -8.87
C GLU A 211 10.59 -5.42 -9.53
N ILE A 212 9.55 -6.09 -8.99
CA ILE A 212 8.18 -5.94 -9.48
C ILE A 212 7.72 -4.49 -9.36
N ILE A 213 7.95 -3.85 -8.21
CA ILE A 213 7.57 -2.45 -7.96
C ILE A 213 8.35 -1.52 -8.89
N HIS A 214 9.65 -1.70 -9.06
CA HIS A 214 10.48 -0.87 -9.93
C HIS A 214 9.98 -0.91 -11.38
N THR A 215 9.75 -2.12 -11.90
CA THR A 215 9.18 -2.32 -13.24
C THR A 215 7.81 -1.66 -13.37
N ALA A 216 6.96 -1.78 -12.37
CA ALA A 216 5.63 -1.19 -12.38
C ALA A 216 5.66 0.34 -12.34
N VAL A 217 6.59 0.94 -11.57
CA VAL A 217 6.79 2.40 -11.53
C VAL A 217 7.21 2.91 -12.89
N THR A 218 8.22 2.30 -13.52
CA THR A 218 8.68 2.66 -14.87
C THR A 218 7.56 2.57 -15.89
N ASN A 219 6.79 1.49 -15.88
CA ASN A 219 5.65 1.32 -16.79
C ASN A 219 4.55 2.37 -16.54
N PHE A 220 4.30 2.73 -15.29
CA PHE A 220 3.33 3.75 -14.92
C PHE A 220 3.79 5.14 -15.40
N GLU A 221 5.05 5.50 -15.18
CA GLU A 221 5.64 6.77 -15.64
C GLU A 221 5.56 6.89 -17.17
N ASN A 222 5.94 5.83 -17.89
CA ASN A 222 5.82 5.77 -19.36
C ASN A 222 4.36 5.91 -19.83
N SER A 223 3.42 5.28 -19.13
CA SER A 223 1.99 5.42 -19.41
C SER A 223 1.49 6.85 -19.19
N MET A 224 1.93 7.50 -18.10
CA MET A 224 1.58 8.89 -17.82
C MET A 224 2.19 9.86 -18.83
N ALA A 225 3.46 9.67 -19.19
CA ALA A 225 4.12 10.44 -20.23
C ALA A 225 3.40 10.30 -21.58
N SER A 226 3.06 9.06 -21.99
CA SER A 226 2.29 8.84 -23.23
C SER A 226 0.92 9.50 -23.22
N ARG A 227 0.27 9.60 -22.06
CA ARG A 227 -1.04 10.27 -21.94
C ARG A 227 -0.94 11.79 -21.96
N SER A 228 0.17 12.36 -21.51
CA SER A 228 0.36 13.82 -21.50
C SER A 228 0.34 14.41 -22.90
N ILE A 229 0.73 13.63 -23.92
CA ILE A 229 0.75 14.07 -25.33
C ILE A 229 -0.58 13.84 -26.06
N ASP A 230 -1.51 13.05 -25.50
CA ASP A 230 -2.80 12.75 -26.12
C ASP A 230 -3.60 14.01 -26.54
N PRO A 231 -3.66 15.10 -25.76
CA PRO A 231 -4.35 16.34 -26.18
C PRO A 231 -3.76 16.94 -27.44
N VAL A 232 -2.43 16.90 -27.62
CA VAL A 232 -1.74 17.43 -28.80
C VAL A 232 -2.06 16.59 -30.03
N VAL A 233 -2.01 15.27 -29.88
CA VAL A 233 -2.37 14.32 -30.95
C VAL A 233 -3.84 14.48 -31.34
N ALA A 234 -4.72 14.66 -30.34
CA ALA A 234 -6.14 14.90 -30.59
C ALA A 234 -6.39 16.23 -31.33
N ALA A 235 -5.69 17.31 -30.93
CA ALA A 235 -5.78 18.60 -31.60
C ALA A 235 -5.33 18.52 -33.05
N LEU A 236 -4.21 17.84 -33.33
CA LEU A 236 -3.73 17.62 -34.71
C LEU A 236 -4.75 16.82 -35.53
N ARG A 237 -5.31 15.75 -34.97
CA ARG A 237 -6.33 14.93 -35.68
C ARG A 237 -7.60 15.72 -35.93
N SER A 238 -8.05 16.52 -34.98
CA SER A 238 -9.22 17.38 -35.13
C SER A 238 -9.00 18.44 -36.18
N HIS A 239 -7.83 19.09 -36.21
CA HIS A 239 -7.49 20.12 -37.18
C HIS A 239 -7.52 19.59 -38.61
N ILE A 240 -6.88 18.45 -38.88
CA ILE A 240 -6.91 17.79 -40.19
C ILE A 240 -8.31 17.26 -40.51
N GLY A 241 -9.05 16.79 -39.49
CA GLY A 241 -10.44 16.37 -39.62
C GLY A 241 -11.35 17.45 -40.18
N LEU A 242 -11.16 18.71 -39.78
CA LEU A 242 -11.93 19.86 -40.34
C LEU A 242 -11.74 20.02 -41.86
N TRP A 243 -10.50 19.92 -42.34
CA TRP A 243 -10.23 19.99 -43.78
C TRP A 243 -10.88 18.85 -44.56
N VAL A 244 -10.85 17.63 -43.96
CA VAL A 244 -11.51 16.46 -44.58
C VAL A 244 -13.03 16.66 -44.64
N ASP A 245 -13.63 17.16 -43.55
CA ASP A 245 -15.07 17.37 -43.48
C ASP A 245 -15.52 18.50 -44.45
N GLU A 246 -14.74 19.57 -44.57
CA GLU A 246 -14.98 20.65 -45.56
C GLU A 246 -14.98 20.12 -47.00
N GLU A 247 -14.03 19.26 -47.36
CA GLU A 247 -13.97 18.66 -48.68
C GLU A 247 -15.12 17.70 -48.93
N ILE A 248 -15.51 16.89 -47.96
CA ILE A 248 -16.68 16.00 -48.06
C ILE A 248 -17.95 16.82 -48.34
N GLU A 249 -18.14 17.95 -47.63
CA GLU A 249 -19.28 18.83 -47.83
C GLU A 249 -19.24 19.52 -49.22
N SER A 250 -18.03 19.86 -49.70
CA SER A 250 -17.86 20.38 -51.07
C SER A 250 -18.28 19.36 -52.11
N VAL A 251 -17.87 18.11 -52.01
CA VAL A 251 -18.25 17.01 -52.87
C VAL A 251 -19.75 16.74 -52.81
N ARG A 252 -20.34 16.76 -51.61
CA ARG A 252 -21.77 16.56 -51.42
C ARG A 252 -22.59 17.58 -52.16
N ARG A 253 -22.18 18.84 -52.16
CA ARG A 253 -22.86 19.93 -52.86
C ARG A 253 -22.72 19.82 -54.41
N LYS A 254 -21.57 19.31 -54.88
CA LYS A 254 -21.27 19.23 -56.33
C LYS A 254 -21.77 17.95 -56.98
N SER A 255 -21.70 16.81 -56.24
CA SER A 255 -21.84 15.48 -56.86
C SER A 255 -22.84 14.57 -56.11
N GLY A 256 -23.48 15.08 -55.08
CA GLY A 256 -24.51 14.36 -54.32
C GLY A 256 -23.95 13.46 -53.21
N ASN A 257 -24.87 12.85 -52.45
CA ASN A 257 -24.55 12.10 -51.24
C ASN A 257 -23.72 10.84 -51.51
N SER A 258 -24.00 10.07 -52.54
CA SER A 258 -23.30 8.84 -52.86
C SER A 258 -21.81 9.08 -53.15
N ALA A 259 -21.48 10.11 -53.93
CA ALA A 259 -20.12 10.50 -54.21
C ALA A 259 -19.40 10.99 -52.92
N ALA A 260 -20.08 11.74 -52.07
CA ALA A 260 -19.57 12.19 -50.78
C ALA A 260 -19.21 11.04 -49.84
N GLU A 261 -20.02 9.97 -49.78
CA GLU A 261 -19.77 8.79 -48.97
C GLU A 261 -18.53 8.01 -49.42
N GLU A 262 -18.31 7.88 -50.75
CA GLU A 262 -17.11 7.21 -51.26
C GLU A 262 -15.84 8.02 -50.99
N VAL A 263 -15.90 9.33 -51.20
CA VAL A 263 -14.80 10.26 -50.90
C VAL A 263 -14.51 10.27 -49.41
N GLN A 264 -15.52 10.28 -48.54
CA GLN A 264 -15.35 10.21 -47.12
C GLN A 264 -14.57 8.95 -46.68
N LYS A 265 -14.93 7.77 -47.19
CA LYS A 265 -14.21 6.52 -46.88
C LYS A 265 -12.74 6.61 -47.30
N SER A 266 -12.47 7.13 -48.51
CA SER A 266 -11.13 7.26 -49.04
C SER A 266 -10.30 8.28 -48.29
N LEU A 267 -10.82 9.47 -48.01
CA LEU A 267 -10.13 10.52 -47.27
C LEU A 267 -9.83 10.08 -45.82
N ARG A 268 -10.78 9.46 -45.12
CA ARG A 268 -10.54 8.95 -43.78
C ARG A 268 -9.45 7.88 -43.73
N LYS A 269 -9.40 6.98 -44.71
CA LYS A 269 -8.35 5.97 -44.82
C LYS A 269 -6.97 6.61 -45.02
N VAL A 270 -6.84 7.56 -45.90
CA VAL A 270 -5.58 8.29 -46.19
C VAL A 270 -5.16 9.11 -44.97
N THR A 271 -6.07 9.87 -44.39
CA THR A 271 -5.80 10.68 -43.19
C THR A 271 -5.33 9.83 -42.00
N ASN A 272 -5.98 8.69 -41.74
CA ASN A 272 -5.55 7.80 -40.72
C ASN A 272 -4.15 7.22 -40.97
N ALA A 273 -3.83 6.87 -42.19
CA ALA A 273 -2.50 6.39 -42.57
C ALA A 273 -1.41 7.47 -42.36
N ILE A 274 -1.68 8.70 -42.76
CA ILE A 274 -0.76 9.85 -42.60
C ILE A 274 -0.56 10.18 -41.12
N LEU A 275 -1.63 10.18 -40.31
CA LEU A 275 -1.57 10.54 -38.89
C LEU A 275 -1.06 9.42 -37.98
N HIS A 276 -0.94 8.20 -38.49
CA HIS A 276 -0.48 7.06 -37.69
C HIS A 276 0.96 7.27 -37.19
N ALA A 277 1.90 7.50 -38.11
CA ALA A 277 3.31 7.68 -37.78
C ALA A 277 3.56 8.87 -36.82
N PRO A 278 3.03 10.08 -37.05
CA PRO A 278 3.12 11.19 -36.11
C PRO A 278 2.54 10.87 -34.73
N SER A 279 1.41 10.15 -34.67
CA SER A 279 0.78 9.79 -33.39
C SER A 279 1.61 8.76 -32.58
N VAL A 280 2.27 7.82 -33.26
CA VAL A 280 3.20 6.89 -32.62
C VAL A 280 4.43 7.63 -32.12
N LYS A 281 5.03 8.47 -32.99
CA LYS A 281 6.23 9.23 -32.66
C LYS A 281 6.02 10.21 -31.49
N ALA A 282 4.83 10.82 -31.41
CA ALA A 282 4.46 11.65 -30.27
C ALA A 282 4.59 10.90 -28.92
N LYS A 283 4.08 9.67 -28.87
CA LYS A 283 4.13 8.85 -27.66
C LYS A 283 5.55 8.41 -27.30
N GLU A 284 6.35 8.04 -28.30
CA GLU A 284 7.77 7.72 -28.09
C GLU A 284 8.52 8.93 -27.51
N LEU A 285 8.40 10.09 -28.13
CA LEU A 285 9.04 11.33 -27.67
C LEU A 285 8.57 11.73 -26.25
N ALA A 286 7.31 11.49 -25.91
CA ALA A 286 6.80 11.75 -24.57
C ALA A 286 7.45 10.83 -23.52
N VAL A 287 7.64 9.54 -23.83
CA VAL A 287 8.34 8.59 -22.95
C VAL A 287 9.81 8.95 -22.79
N ASP A 288 10.47 9.42 -23.88
CA ASP A 288 11.86 9.85 -23.87
C ASP A 288 12.08 11.23 -23.21
N GLY A 289 11.02 11.88 -22.71
CA GLY A 289 11.08 13.21 -22.09
C GLY A 289 11.20 14.38 -23.06
N ASN A 290 11.04 14.12 -24.39
CA ASN A 290 11.19 15.09 -25.47
C ASN A 290 9.84 15.53 -26.06
N HIS A 291 8.77 15.56 -25.24
CA HIS A 291 7.42 15.91 -25.70
C HIS A 291 7.32 17.35 -26.23
N ASP A 292 8.14 18.28 -25.72
CA ASP A 292 8.19 19.67 -26.18
C ASP A 292 8.58 19.80 -27.65
N ASP A 293 9.48 18.94 -28.12
CA ASP A 293 9.89 18.92 -29.51
C ASP A 293 8.71 18.59 -30.45
N TYR A 294 7.87 17.64 -30.04
CA TYR A 294 6.66 17.30 -30.82
C TYR A 294 5.63 18.42 -30.76
N ILE A 295 5.39 19.03 -29.61
CA ILE A 295 4.47 20.16 -29.45
C ILE A 295 4.91 21.32 -30.34
N ASN A 296 6.19 21.66 -30.34
CA ASN A 296 6.76 22.71 -31.16
C ASN A 296 6.66 22.39 -32.67
N ALA A 297 6.91 21.15 -33.07
CA ALA A 297 6.75 20.73 -34.47
C ALA A 297 5.29 20.87 -34.92
N VAL A 298 4.32 20.41 -34.14
CA VAL A 298 2.89 20.55 -34.47
C VAL A 298 2.48 22.02 -34.52
N ARG A 299 2.96 22.87 -33.62
CA ARG A 299 2.71 24.31 -33.63
C ARG A 299 3.27 24.95 -34.90
N LEU A 300 4.53 24.67 -35.23
CA LEU A 300 5.19 25.29 -36.42
C LEU A 300 4.63 24.82 -37.74
N LEU A 301 4.27 23.55 -37.88
CA LEU A 301 3.83 22.96 -39.15
C LEU A 301 2.35 23.16 -39.42
N PHE A 302 1.51 23.19 -38.38
CA PHE A 302 0.06 23.23 -38.53
C PHE A 302 -0.59 24.48 -37.92
N ASN A 303 0.19 25.37 -37.29
CA ASN A 303 -0.30 26.56 -36.60
C ASN A 303 -1.38 26.22 -35.52
N ILE A 304 -1.19 25.13 -34.78
CA ILE A 304 -2.11 24.67 -33.74
C ILE A 304 -1.58 25.13 -32.39
N GLU A 305 -2.36 25.95 -31.67
CA GLU A 305 -2.10 26.27 -30.30
C GLU A 305 -2.75 25.21 -29.37
N VAL A 306 -1.93 24.47 -28.63
CA VAL A 306 -2.41 23.50 -27.66
C VAL A 306 -2.30 24.14 -26.27
N ASN A 307 -3.41 24.35 -25.59
CA ASN A 307 -3.43 24.79 -24.20
C ASN A 307 -2.97 23.63 -23.29
N GLU A 308 -1.87 23.81 -22.60
CA GLU A 308 -1.28 22.83 -21.64
C GLU A 308 -2.11 22.64 -20.37
N ARG A 309 -3.33 23.16 -20.29
CA ARG A 309 -4.21 23.06 -19.12
C ARG A 309 -5.37 22.11 -19.39
N GLY A 310 -5.18 20.85 -18.94
CA GLY A 310 -6.22 19.83 -18.85
C GLY A 310 -6.07 19.05 -17.53
#